data_ec9ed2f1008ba368bf2453cdd82175d3
#
_entry.id   ec9ed2f1008ba368bf2453cdd82175d3
#
_cell.length_a   1.000
_cell.length_b   1.000
_cell.length_c   1.000
_cell.angle_alpha   90.00
_cell.angle_beta   90.00
_cell.angle_gamma   90.00
#
_symmetry.space_group_name_H-M   'P 1'
#
loop_
_entity.id
_entity.type
_entity.pdbx_description
1 polymer ?
#
loop_
_entity_poly.entity_id
_entity_poly.type
_entity_poly.pdbx_seq_one_letter_code
_entity_poly.pdbx_strand_id
1 'polypeptide(L)'
;MQLFASFCFKSPSSILVVATLFLSACSPANKARVDELNEQSYAYHYRNLDSTKVLAERALKLSEDYPSGRAEAYNNLAFVCIAKMDYKGAKGWLRKVEKESDNQIELAIADVQNMRLCQRESHNKDFYAYREKAMRRLRRIREEVNSMPPRESKRVIYAKSEFSIVAATYFYYVGLDEPMVKELNCLDPDELEQDSAQYLNYLYNIGSGGAIVKGTENEINQAEFDRLISCYMLASDPAHPYPYWQANALQSISEHLRKGEVSEFLIRNNLPAFQYLNIEQMPNNLLAGNFAQRALNLFSSYGDVYQTAGANRTLAECFWDIHDYSSALDCLNHALNDNKAIEQAPDLVASIRERLCLVYSAIDDKQQSDYNRNIYLDLQDRSRQDRQLEARAAALDENAQQLNVMIAAVVAMIVLVVVLLYVFDHMKRKKMKNQSMDELLAPLREWSESNTKKINELKDKQEEVHDELSVTRLHIEENKKRNLEQRAKVSLVNSITPFIDRMIHEANRLSEGGESDEVRQERYQYIAELTDKINQYNNVLTEWIQMRQGSLSLRIESF
;
A
#
# COMPACT_ATOMS: atom_id res chain seq x y z
N MET A 1 0.85 51.86 57.35
CA MET A 1 0.42 50.58 56.77
C MET A 1 -1.09 50.36 57.02
N GLN A 2 -1.92 51.34 56.67
CA GLN A 2 -3.39 51.29 56.86
C GLN A 2 -4.15 52.15 55.85
N LEU A 3 -3.62 52.32 54.60
CA LEU A 3 -4.25 53.14 53.56
C LEU A 3 -4.33 52.47 52.19
N PHE A 4 -4.07 51.14 52.10
CA PHE A 4 -4.14 50.41 50.80
C PHE A 4 -5.21 49.31 50.78
N ALA A 5 -6.03 49.15 51.82
CA ALA A 5 -7.00 48.06 51.92
C ALA A 5 -8.47 48.46 51.64
N SER A 6 -8.73 49.67 51.08
CA SER A 6 -10.13 50.15 50.98
C SER A 6 -10.59 50.53 49.56
N PHE A 7 -9.90 50.10 48.49
CA PHE A 7 -10.27 50.56 47.13
C PHE A 7 -10.56 49.45 46.10
N CYS A 8 -10.67 48.18 46.48
CA CYS A 8 -10.81 47.09 45.49
C CYS A 8 -12.10 46.26 45.48
N PHE A 9 -13.16 46.59 46.25
CA PHE A 9 -14.39 45.78 46.21
C PHE A 9 -15.65 46.62 46.35
N LYS A 10 -15.98 47.47 45.38
CA LYS A 10 -17.31 48.12 45.30
C LYS A 10 -17.82 48.40 43.90
N SER A 11 -17.69 47.48 42.95
CA SER A 11 -18.62 47.45 41.81
C SER A 11 -18.63 46.07 41.19
N PRO A 12 -19.77 45.52 40.75
CA PRO A 12 -19.86 44.24 40.06
C PRO A 12 -19.10 44.25 38.70
N SER A 13 -18.83 45.44 38.17
CA SER A 13 -18.00 45.62 36.95
C SER A 13 -16.53 45.28 37.17
N SER A 14 -15.96 45.47 38.36
CA SER A 14 -14.57 45.15 38.67
C SER A 14 -14.33 43.66 38.83
N ILE A 15 -15.34 42.91 39.29
CA ILE A 15 -15.32 41.45 39.39
C ILE A 15 -15.46 40.86 38.00
N LEU A 16 -16.27 41.45 37.10
CA LEU A 16 -16.44 40.99 35.73
C LEU A 16 -15.14 41.22 34.89
N VAL A 17 -14.45 42.34 35.07
CA VAL A 17 -13.17 42.63 34.42
C VAL A 17 -12.06 41.72 34.91
N VAL A 18 -12.01 41.39 36.20
CA VAL A 18 -11.04 40.41 36.74
C VAL A 18 -11.40 39.00 36.29
N ALA A 19 -12.69 38.63 36.27
CA ALA A 19 -13.15 37.33 35.75
C ALA A 19 -12.92 37.20 34.23
N THR A 20 -13.11 38.27 33.46
CA THR A 20 -12.76 38.25 32.01
C THR A 20 -11.27 38.24 31.77
N LEU A 21 -10.43 38.82 32.63
CA LEU A 21 -8.97 38.69 32.56
C LEU A 21 -8.47 37.29 32.94
N PHE A 22 -9.18 36.58 33.84
CA PHE A 22 -8.88 35.17 34.15
C PHE A 22 -9.46 34.18 33.10
N LEU A 23 -10.54 34.54 32.39
CA LEU A 23 -11.09 33.74 31.29
C LEU A 23 -10.35 33.94 29.97
N SER A 24 -9.59 35.05 29.83
CA SER A 24 -8.70 35.28 28.67
C SER A 24 -7.28 34.71 28.84
N ALA A 25 -7.02 34.02 29.95
CA ALA A 25 -5.76 33.34 30.23
C ALA A 25 -5.67 31.91 29.67
N CYS A 26 -6.55 31.51 28.77
CA CYS A 26 -6.30 30.43 27.81
C CYS A 26 -5.29 30.96 26.79
N SER A 27 -4.02 30.82 27.11
CA SER A 27 -2.96 31.65 26.59
C SER A 27 -2.70 31.33 25.10
N PRO A 28 -2.74 32.32 24.17
CA PRO A 28 -2.24 32.18 22.80
C PRO A 28 -0.82 31.58 22.75
N ALA A 29 -0.02 31.83 23.79
CA ALA A 29 1.33 31.30 23.95
C ALA A 29 1.39 29.78 24.09
N ASN A 30 0.45 29.16 24.81
CA ASN A 30 0.41 27.69 24.95
C ASN A 30 0.00 27.01 23.64
N LYS A 31 -0.96 27.58 22.91
CA LYS A 31 -1.38 27.08 21.62
C LYS A 31 -0.23 27.10 20.61
N ALA A 32 0.46 28.25 20.46
CA ALA A 32 1.61 28.37 19.57
C ALA A 32 2.74 27.39 19.95
N ARG A 33 2.97 27.17 21.25
CA ARG A 33 3.97 26.22 21.73
C ARG A 33 3.59 24.76 21.42
N VAL A 34 2.32 24.40 21.56
CA VAL A 34 1.82 23.05 21.17
C VAL A 34 1.98 22.84 19.67
N ASP A 35 1.61 23.85 18.88
CA ASP A 35 1.75 23.81 17.42
C ASP A 35 3.21 23.61 17.00
N GLU A 36 4.14 24.36 17.60
CA GLU A 36 5.58 24.24 17.37
C GLU A 36 6.12 22.85 17.73
N LEU A 37 5.72 22.30 18.91
CA LEU A 37 6.14 20.96 19.33
C LEU A 37 5.62 19.87 18.43
N ASN A 38 4.39 19.98 17.95
CA ASN A 38 3.79 19.04 17.02
C ASN A 38 4.49 19.12 15.65
N GLU A 39 4.78 20.30 15.14
CA GLU A 39 5.53 20.47 13.90
C GLU A 39 6.95 19.91 14.01
N GLN A 40 7.64 20.17 15.12
CA GLN A 40 8.94 19.55 15.40
C GLN A 40 8.83 18.02 15.51
N SER A 41 7.79 17.49 16.15
CA SER A 41 7.54 16.05 16.24
C SER A 41 7.36 15.45 14.86
N TYR A 42 6.56 16.07 14.00
CA TYR A 42 6.38 15.63 12.62
C TYR A 42 7.69 15.69 11.81
N ALA A 43 8.49 16.74 11.97
CA ALA A 43 9.79 16.86 11.30
C ALA A 43 10.78 15.73 11.65
N TYR A 44 10.55 15.02 12.76
CA TYR A 44 11.34 13.85 13.17
C TYR A 44 10.74 12.50 12.74
N HIS A 45 9.54 12.44 12.12
CA HIS A 45 8.86 11.19 11.78
C HIS A 45 9.77 10.16 11.12
N TYR A 46 10.49 10.55 10.07
CA TYR A 46 11.36 9.67 9.28
C TYR A 46 12.85 9.83 9.59
N ARG A 47 13.16 10.52 10.71
CA ARG A 47 14.52 10.81 11.17
C ARG A 47 14.85 10.12 12.48
N ASN A 48 13.96 10.23 13.47
CA ASN A 48 14.19 9.67 14.80
C ASN A 48 12.86 9.49 15.54
N LEU A 49 12.45 8.23 15.74
CA LEU A 49 11.18 7.90 16.40
C LEU A 49 11.11 8.33 17.87
N ASP A 50 12.23 8.28 18.59
CA ASP A 50 12.25 8.66 20.00
C ASP A 50 12.10 10.18 20.18
N SER A 51 12.72 10.98 19.31
CA SER A 51 12.49 12.42 19.26
C SER A 51 11.06 12.75 18.90
N THR A 52 10.47 12.08 17.89
CA THR A 52 9.05 12.19 17.55
C THR A 52 8.18 11.98 18.78
N LYS A 53 8.40 10.87 19.49
CA LYS A 53 7.64 10.50 20.70
C LYS A 53 7.76 11.55 21.79
N VAL A 54 8.97 11.95 22.15
CA VAL A 54 9.21 12.90 23.24
C VAL A 54 8.57 14.26 22.97
N LEU A 55 8.65 14.74 21.72
CA LEU A 55 8.05 16.00 21.33
C LEU A 55 6.52 15.93 21.32
N ALA A 56 5.93 14.84 20.81
CA ALA A 56 4.50 14.61 20.84
C ALA A 56 3.96 14.49 22.30
N GLU A 57 4.67 13.81 23.19
CA GLU A 57 4.29 13.71 24.61
C GLU A 57 4.35 15.07 25.32
N ARG A 58 5.33 15.93 24.94
CA ARG A 58 5.39 17.31 25.45
C ARG A 58 4.24 18.16 24.93
N ALA A 59 3.94 18.07 23.62
CA ALA A 59 2.79 18.74 23.03
C ALA A 59 1.48 18.33 23.73
N LEU A 60 1.31 17.02 23.94
CA LEU A 60 0.14 16.45 24.61
C LEU A 60 -0.06 17.02 26.02
N LYS A 61 1.01 17.13 26.81
CA LYS A 61 0.95 17.69 28.18
C LYS A 61 0.51 19.16 28.20
N LEU A 62 0.80 19.93 27.16
CA LEU A 62 0.48 21.34 27.07
C LEU A 62 -0.86 21.61 26.38
N SER A 63 -1.49 20.60 25.79
CA SER A 63 -2.67 20.74 24.93
C SER A 63 -4.00 20.52 25.66
N GLU A 64 -4.05 20.64 26.99
CA GLU A 64 -5.25 20.36 27.79
C GLU A 64 -6.49 21.13 27.28
N ASP A 65 -6.32 22.40 26.96
CA ASP A 65 -7.40 23.28 26.46
C ASP A 65 -7.32 23.50 24.95
N TYR A 66 -6.57 22.64 24.20
CA TYR A 66 -6.41 22.75 22.76
C TYR A 66 -6.63 21.41 22.05
N PRO A 67 -7.91 21.02 21.80
CA PRO A 67 -8.26 19.72 21.22
C PRO A 67 -7.59 19.43 19.87
N SER A 68 -7.45 20.44 19.00
CA SER A 68 -6.82 20.29 17.68
C SER A 68 -5.35 19.93 17.79
N GLY A 69 -4.57 20.64 18.61
CA GLY A 69 -3.16 20.33 18.85
C GLY A 69 -2.95 19.04 19.61
N ARG A 70 -3.91 18.65 20.48
CA ARG A 70 -3.91 17.36 21.14
C ARG A 70 -4.14 16.22 20.17
N ALA A 71 -5.03 16.37 19.19
CA ALA A 71 -5.28 15.38 18.15
C ALA A 71 -4.05 15.16 17.27
N GLU A 72 -3.33 16.22 16.92
CA GLU A 72 -2.06 16.13 16.19
C GLU A 72 -1.01 15.37 17.01
N ALA A 73 -0.88 15.64 18.31
CA ALA A 73 0.01 14.89 19.20
C ALA A 73 -0.36 13.39 19.27
N TYR A 74 -1.64 13.06 19.32
CA TYR A 74 -2.11 11.66 19.27
C TYR A 74 -1.73 10.99 17.95
N ASN A 75 -1.88 11.68 16.80
CA ASN A 75 -1.48 11.16 15.51
C ASN A 75 0.04 10.92 15.43
N ASN A 76 0.85 11.82 15.96
CA ASN A 76 2.30 11.64 16.03
C ASN A 76 2.71 10.45 16.92
N LEU A 77 2.02 10.24 18.06
CA LEU A 77 2.23 9.08 18.91
C LEU A 77 1.78 7.77 18.27
N ALA A 78 0.65 7.79 17.54
CA ALA A 78 0.17 6.65 16.78
C ALA A 78 1.17 6.24 15.69
N PHE A 79 1.76 7.19 14.98
CA PHE A 79 2.82 6.95 13.99
C PHE A 79 4.00 6.17 14.61
N VAL A 80 4.50 6.60 15.77
CA VAL A 80 5.58 5.89 16.48
C VAL A 80 5.17 4.47 16.87
N CYS A 81 3.95 4.30 17.39
CA CYS A 81 3.42 2.98 17.75
C CYS A 81 3.32 2.06 16.52
N ILE A 82 2.92 2.58 15.36
CA ILE A 82 2.85 1.81 14.11
C ILE A 82 4.24 1.34 13.68
N ALA A 83 5.24 2.22 13.69
CA ALA A 83 6.61 1.88 13.34
C ALA A 83 7.21 0.81 14.29
N LYS A 84 6.91 0.91 15.56
CA LYS A 84 7.34 -0.07 16.60
C LYS A 84 6.44 -1.32 16.68
N MET A 85 5.44 -1.45 15.80
CA MET A 85 4.43 -2.51 15.78
C MET A 85 3.62 -2.65 17.09
N ASP A 86 3.53 -1.60 17.90
CA ASP A 86 2.54 -1.51 18.99
C ASP A 86 1.18 -1.11 18.42
N TYR A 87 0.56 -2.01 17.66
CA TYR A 87 -0.73 -1.72 17.00
C TYR A 87 -1.86 -1.48 17.99
N LYS A 88 -1.80 -2.11 19.17
CA LYS A 88 -2.77 -1.86 20.24
C LYS A 88 -2.65 -0.42 20.79
N GLY A 89 -1.44 0.05 21.03
CA GLY A 89 -1.17 1.43 21.43
C GLY A 89 -1.59 2.42 20.33
N ALA A 90 -1.24 2.16 19.07
CA ALA A 90 -1.64 2.98 17.94
C ALA A 90 -3.16 3.14 17.86
N LYS A 91 -3.91 2.04 17.86
CA LYS A 91 -5.39 2.05 17.87
C LYS A 91 -5.95 2.82 19.09
N GLY A 92 -5.27 2.76 20.23
CA GLY A 92 -5.63 3.52 21.42
C GLY A 92 -5.54 5.03 21.19
N TRP A 93 -4.46 5.50 20.58
CA TRP A 93 -4.27 6.91 20.26
C TRP A 93 -5.24 7.39 19.17
N LEU A 94 -5.40 6.62 18.08
CA LEU A 94 -6.30 6.98 16.98
C LEU A 94 -7.78 7.08 17.41
N ARG A 95 -8.23 6.20 18.33
CA ARG A 95 -9.57 6.33 18.94
C ARG A 95 -9.74 7.61 19.74
N LYS A 96 -8.68 8.11 20.39
CA LYS A 96 -8.73 9.41 21.10
C LYS A 96 -8.86 10.56 20.12
N VAL A 97 -8.18 10.53 18.97
CA VAL A 97 -8.38 11.54 17.92
C VAL A 97 -9.85 11.57 17.50
N GLU A 98 -10.44 10.42 17.19
CA GLU A 98 -11.83 10.31 16.75
C GLU A 98 -12.82 10.79 17.81
N LYS A 99 -12.54 10.54 19.11
CA LYS A 99 -13.45 10.87 20.21
C LYS A 99 -13.33 12.31 20.70
N GLU A 100 -12.12 12.89 20.65
CA GLU A 100 -11.79 14.13 21.36
C GLU A 100 -11.55 15.33 20.43
N SER A 101 -11.60 15.12 19.10
CA SER A 101 -11.33 16.17 18.11
C SER A 101 -12.44 16.28 17.07
N ASP A 102 -12.70 17.51 16.63
CA ASP A 102 -13.53 17.87 15.48
C ASP A 102 -12.70 18.34 14.28
N ASN A 103 -11.37 18.43 14.42
CA ASN A 103 -10.45 18.85 13.36
C ASN A 103 -10.43 17.82 12.23
N GLN A 104 -10.99 18.20 11.08
CA GLN A 104 -11.16 17.31 9.94
C GLN A 104 -9.83 16.83 9.33
N ILE A 105 -8.76 17.65 9.42
CA ILE A 105 -7.42 17.27 8.92
C ILE A 105 -6.85 16.15 9.80
N GLU A 106 -6.86 16.33 11.13
CA GLU A 106 -6.34 15.33 12.06
C GLU A 106 -7.17 14.04 12.07
N LEU A 107 -8.48 14.16 11.88
CA LEU A 107 -9.37 13.01 11.69
C LEU A 107 -9.08 12.27 10.37
N ALA A 108 -8.77 12.99 9.28
CA ALA A 108 -8.37 12.36 8.02
C ALA A 108 -7.03 11.62 8.17
N ILE A 109 -6.05 12.22 8.86
CA ILE A 109 -4.77 11.58 9.16
C ILE A 109 -4.97 10.32 10.00
N ALA A 110 -5.84 10.37 11.01
CA ALA A 110 -6.16 9.21 11.85
C ALA A 110 -6.82 8.07 11.03
N ASP A 111 -7.73 8.41 10.10
CA ASP A 111 -8.34 7.42 9.20
C ASP A 111 -7.27 6.80 8.28
N VAL A 112 -6.32 7.58 7.75
CA VAL A 112 -5.19 7.07 6.94
C VAL A 112 -4.25 6.17 7.73
N GLN A 113 -3.94 6.52 8.98
CA GLN A 113 -3.14 5.64 9.85
C GLN A 113 -3.88 4.34 10.19
N ASN A 114 -5.21 4.37 10.35
CA ASN A 114 -6.02 3.16 10.48
C ASN A 114 -5.99 2.32 9.19
N MET A 115 -6.03 2.94 7.99
CA MET A 115 -5.82 2.22 6.72
C MET A 115 -4.48 1.47 6.73
N ARG A 116 -3.40 2.12 7.15
CA ARG A 116 -2.07 1.50 7.25
C ARG A 116 -2.04 0.33 8.25
N LEU A 117 -2.69 0.46 9.40
CA LEU A 117 -2.85 -0.63 10.37
C LEU A 117 -3.60 -1.81 9.75
N CYS A 118 -4.74 -1.55 9.10
CA CYS A 118 -5.53 -2.58 8.45
C CYS A 118 -4.75 -3.29 7.34
N GLN A 119 -3.96 -2.56 6.55
CA GLN A 119 -3.09 -3.13 5.53
C GLN A 119 -2.03 -4.07 6.17
N ARG A 120 -1.38 -3.65 7.25
CA ARG A 120 -0.34 -4.46 7.93
C ARG A 120 -0.91 -5.70 8.64
N GLU A 121 -2.10 -5.59 9.21
CA GLU A 121 -2.81 -6.68 9.89
C GLU A 121 -3.67 -7.54 8.95
N SER A 122 -3.73 -7.20 7.65
CA SER A 122 -4.56 -7.87 6.62
C SER A 122 -6.08 -7.81 6.92
N HIS A 123 -6.54 -6.72 7.56
CA HIS A 123 -7.96 -6.44 7.81
C HIS A 123 -8.60 -5.70 6.62
N ASN A 124 -8.85 -6.40 5.53
CA ASN A 124 -9.22 -5.79 4.25
C ASN A 124 -10.53 -5.01 4.29
N LYS A 125 -11.57 -5.54 4.91
CA LYS A 125 -12.87 -4.87 5.05
C LYS A 125 -12.76 -3.53 5.77
N ASP A 126 -12.03 -3.49 6.87
CA ASP A 126 -11.84 -2.28 7.65
C ASP A 126 -10.98 -1.26 6.90
N PHE A 127 -10.02 -1.72 6.08
CA PHE A 127 -9.23 -0.87 5.19
C PHE A 127 -10.14 -0.03 4.28
N TYR A 128 -11.09 -0.66 3.58
CA TYR A 128 -12.01 0.06 2.70
C TYR A 128 -12.93 1.01 3.46
N ALA A 129 -13.38 0.64 4.66
CA ALA A 129 -14.19 1.52 5.49
C ALA A 129 -13.44 2.79 5.90
N TYR A 130 -12.17 2.66 6.33
CA TYR A 130 -11.33 3.80 6.66
C TYR A 130 -10.94 4.62 5.43
N ARG A 131 -10.64 3.96 4.29
CA ARG A 131 -10.36 4.64 3.02
C ARG A 131 -11.52 5.53 2.60
N GLU A 132 -12.74 5.05 2.69
CA GLU A 132 -13.93 5.84 2.35
C GLU A 132 -14.13 7.02 3.32
N LYS A 133 -13.90 6.82 4.63
CA LYS A 133 -13.94 7.91 5.62
C LYS A 133 -12.90 8.99 5.30
N ALA A 134 -11.64 8.60 5.11
CA ALA A 134 -10.55 9.52 4.78
C ALA A 134 -10.83 10.28 3.49
N MET A 135 -11.26 9.61 2.43
CA MET A 135 -11.59 10.22 1.14
C MET A 135 -12.71 11.26 1.26
N ARG A 136 -13.78 10.97 2.03
CA ARG A 136 -14.86 11.93 2.26
C ARG A 136 -14.37 13.18 2.99
N ARG A 137 -13.50 13.03 4.01
CA ARG A 137 -12.91 14.16 4.73
C ARG A 137 -12.00 14.99 3.83
N LEU A 138 -11.09 14.34 3.10
CA LEU A 138 -10.16 15.01 2.19
C LEU A 138 -10.88 15.77 1.06
N ARG A 139 -12.02 15.27 0.56
CA ARG A 139 -12.84 16.00 -0.41
C ARG A 139 -13.40 17.29 0.18
N ARG A 140 -13.89 17.29 1.42
CA ARG A 140 -14.40 18.51 2.09
C ARG A 140 -13.27 19.50 2.37
N ILE A 141 -12.14 19.01 2.88
CA ILE A 141 -10.96 19.83 3.15
C ILE A 141 -10.48 20.54 1.87
N ARG A 142 -10.52 19.86 0.72
CA ARG A 142 -10.08 20.43 -0.57
C ARG A 142 -10.84 21.68 -0.96
N GLU A 143 -12.10 21.81 -0.59
CA GLU A 143 -12.92 22.99 -0.87
C GLU A 143 -12.46 24.22 -0.09
N GLU A 144 -11.77 24.04 1.03
CA GLU A 144 -11.34 25.08 1.96
C GLU A 144 -9.83 25.40 1.91
N VAL A 145 -9.03 24.57 1.23
CA VAL A 145 -7.53 24.63 1.26
C VAL A 145 -6.99 26.01 0.90
N ASN A 146 -7.58 26.70 -0.08
CA ASN A 146 -7.08 28.02 -0.52
C ASN A 146 -7.24 29.13 0.53
N SER A 147 -8.04 28.91 1.56
CA SER A 147 -8.26 29.86 2.67
C SER A 147 -7.56 29.45 3.97
N MET A 148 -6.83 28.32 3.98
CA MET A 148 -6.19 27.78 5.17
C MET A 148 -4.86 28.49 5.49
N PRO A 149 -4.50 28.56 6.77
CA PRO A 149 -3.16 28.97 7.18
C PRO A 149 -2.07 28.02 6.60
N PRO A 150 -0.84 28.53 6.32
CA PRO A 150 0.23 27.73 5.73
C PRO A 150 0.54 26.42 6.48
N ARG A 151 0.45 26.44 7.82
CA ARG A 151 0.66 25.26 8.66
C ARG A 151 -0.40 24.17 8.41
N GLU A 152 -1.67 24.55 8.34
CA GLU A 152 -2.75 23.62 8.06
C GLU A 152 -2.67 23.09 6.63
N SER A 153 -2.30 23.94 5.67
CA SER A 153 -2.07 23.53 4.28
C SER A 153 -0.99 22.43 4.17
N LYS A 154 0.14 22.56 4.90
CA LYS A 154 1.15 21.49 4.98
C LYS A 154 0.61 20.20 5.58
N ARG A 155 -0.24 20.29 6.62
CA ARG A 155 -0.89 19.11 7.19
C ARG A 155 -1.86 18.44 6.21
N VAL A 156 -2.51 19.22 5.34
CA VAL A 156 -3.36 18.68 4.25
C VAL A 156 -2.50 17.96 3.21
N ILE A 157 -1.34 18.51 2.82
CA ILE A 157 -0.39 17.83 1.91
C ILE A 157 0.00 16.47 2.50
N TYR A 158 0.39 16.42 3.77
CA TYR A 158 0.69 15.17 4.47
C TYR A 158 -0.48 14.19 4.43
N ALA A 159 -1.69 14.63 4.77
CA ALA A 159 -2.88 13.76 4.78
C ALA A 159 -3.21 13.19 3.38
N LYS A 160 -3.11 14.02 2.33
CA LYS A 160 -3.37 13.63 0.93
C LYS A 160 -2.34 12.63 0.41
N SER A 161 -1.06 12.93 0.60
CA SER A 161 0.03 12.08 0.12
C SER A 161 0.02 10.72 0.80
N GLU A 162 -0.10 10.68 2.12
CA GLU A 162 -0.20 9.44 2.87
C GLU A 162 -1.43 8.62 2.49
N PHE A 163 -2.58 9.28 2.24
CA PHE A 163 -3.78 8.60 1.76
C PHE A 163 -3.51 7.87 0.44
N SER A 164 -3.00 8.57 -0.56
CA SER A 164 -2.74 8.00 -1.88
C SER A 164 -1.66 6.91 -1.83
N ILE A 165 -0.59 7.13 -1.07
CA ILE A 165 0.51 6.16 -0.94
C ILE A 165 0.06 4.89 -0.20
N VAL A 166 -0.65 5.03 0.91
CA VAL A 166 -1.16 3.84 1.65
C VAL A 166 -2.18 3.08 0.83
N ALA A 167 -3.04 3.77 0.07
CA ALA A 167 -3.98 3.13 -0.84
C ALA A 167 -3.25 2.42 -1.99
N ALA A 168 -2.27 3.07 -2.61
CA ALA A 168 -1.46 2.46 -3.67
C ALA A 168 -0.69 1.23 -3.19
N THR A 169 -0.06 1.32 -2.01
CA THR A 169 0.64 0.18 -1.39
C THR A 169 -0.31 -0.99 -1.16
N TYR A 170 -1.51 -0.73 -0.64
CA TYR A 170 -2.52 -1.78 -0.47
C TYR A 170 -2.91 -2.41 -1.80
N PHE A 171 -3.21 -1.61 -2.83
CA PHE A 171 -3.58 -2.11 -4.15
C PHE A 171 -2.46 -2.95 -4.79
N TYR A 172 -1.21 -2.57 -4.62
CA TYR A 172 -0.06 -3.37 -5.03
C TYR A 172 -0.07 -4.77 -4.38
N TYR A 173 -0.25 -4.84 -3.05
CA TYR A 173 -0.28 -6.13 -2.33
C TYR A 173 -1.46 -7.02 -2.69
N VAL A 174 -2.59 -6.45 -3.11
CA VAL A 174 -3.75 -7.24 -3.58
C VAL A 174 -3.72 -7.52 -5.08
N GLY A 175 -2.71 -7.03 -5.81
CA GLY A 175 -2.52 -7.27 -7.24
C GLY A 175 -3.47 -6.47 -8.12
N LEU A 176 -3.82 -5.26 -7.72
CA LEU A 176 -4.65 -4.31 -8.45
C LEU A 176 -3.76 -3.18 -9.00
N ASP A 177 -3.06 -3.43 -10.10
CA ASP A 177 -2.04 -2.52 -10.66
C ASP A 177 -2.64 -1.20 -11.15
N GLU A 178 -3.78 -1.23 -11.84
CA GLU A 178 -4.42 -0.02 -12.37
C GLU A 178 -4.88 0.95 -11.27
N PRO A 179 -5.61 0.52 -10.22
CA PRO A 179 -5.91 1.36 -9.07
C PRO A 179 -4.66 1.89 -8.35
N MET A 180 -3.60 1.09 -8.22
CA MET A 180 -2.33 1.51 -7.62
C MET A 180 -1.72 2.69 -8.40
N VAL A 181 -1.54 2.53 -9.71
CA VAL A 181 -0.98 3.57 -10.59
C VAL A 181 -1.85 4.83 -10.57
N LYS A 182 -3.17 4.68 -10.54
CA LYS A 182 -4.11 5.81 -10.45
C LYS A 182 -3.93 6.61 -9.17
N GLU A 183 -3.80 5.95 -8.02
CA GLU A 183 -3.58 6.63 -6.72
C GLU A 183 -2.25 7.39 -6.71
N LEU A 184 -1.17 6.82 -7.22
CA LEU A 184 0.13 7.49 -7.30
C LEU A 184 0.13 8.66 -8.28
N ASN A 185 -0.58 8.56 -9.40
CA ASN A 185 -0.74 9.64 -10.37
C ASN A 185 -1.63 10.80 -9.89
N CYS A 186 -2.36 10.63 -8.78
CA CYS A 186 -3.09 11.73 -8.14
C CYS A 186 -2.19 12.66 -7.32
N LEU A 187 -0.93 12.29 -7.10
CA LEU A 187 0.05 13.09 -6.38
C LEU A 187 0.71 14.10 -7.33
N ASP A 188 0.78 15.33 -6.89
CA ASP A 188 1.47 16.41 -7.60
C ASP A 188 2.87 16.59 -7.00
N PRO A 189 3.95 16.27 -7.73
CA PRO A 189 5.30 16.40 -7.24
C PRO A 189 5.65 17.83 -6.79
N ASP A 190 5.14 18.85 -7.51
CA ASP A 190 5.43 20.26 -7.21
C ASP A 190 4.75 20.68 -5.88
N GLU A 191 3.55 20.15 -5.58
CA GLU A 191 2.90 20.33 -4.28
C GLU A 191 3.72 19.65 -3.16
N LEU A 192 4.24 18.44 -3.42
CA LEU A 192 4.98 17.64 -2.44
C LEU A 192 6.37 18.21 -2.09
N GLU A 193 7.01 18.98 -2.98
CA GLU A 193 8.28 19.64 -2.68
C GLU A 193 8.20 20.59 -1.46
N GLN A 194 6.99 21.02 -1.08
CA GLN A 194 6.77 21.82 0.12
C GLN A 194 6.92 21.02 1.42
N ASP A 195 6.94 19.67 1.33
CA ASP A 195 7.16 18.75 2.45
C ASP A 195 8.19 17.68 2.05
N SER A 196 9.44 17.90 2.42
CA SER A 196 10.55 17.02 2.04
C SER A 196 10.32 15.55 2.41
N ALA A 197 9.65 15.27 3.54
CA ALA A 197 9.37 13.91 3.95
C ALA A 197 8.37 13.23 3.00
N GLN A 198 7.36 13.96 2.54
CA GLN A 198 6.35 13.45 1.61
C GLN A 198 6.88 13.38 0.17
N TYR A 199 7.76 14.30 -0.22
CA TYR A 199 8.44 14.22 -1.50
C TYR A 199 9.35 12.98 -1.59
N LEU A 200 10.11 12.68 -0.52
CA LEU A 200 10.92 11.46 -0.43
C LEU A 200 10.05 10.19 -0.46
N ASN A 201 8.91 10.21 0.24
CA ASN A 201 7.92 9.14 0.22
C ASN A 201 7.39 8.88 -1.21
N TYR A 202 7.07 9.94 -1.93
CA TYR A 202 6.66 9.88 -3.34
C TYR A 202 7.76 9.29 -4.23
N LEU A 203 8.97 9.82 -4.18
CA LEU A 203 10.10 9.34 -5.00
C LEU A 203 10.36 7.84 -4.77
N TYR A 204 10.34 7.41 -3.51
CA TYR A 204 10.49 6.00 -3.17
C TYR A 204 9.37 5.13 -3.76
N ASN A 205 8.11 5.52 -3.58
CA ASN A 205 6.98 4.70 -4.04
C ASN A 205 6.88 4.63 -5.58
N ILE A 206 7.30 5.68 -6.30
CA ILE A 206 7.41 5.61 -7.77
C ILE A 206 8.60 4.73 -8.19
N GLY A 207 9.71 4.79 -7.46
CA GLY A 207 10.94 4.05 -7.80
C GLY A 207 10.98 2.59 -7.33
N SER A 208 10.13 2.21 -6.37
CA SER A 208 10.16 0.84 -5.81
C SER A 208 9.53 -0.25 -6.70
N GLY A 209 9.00 0.13 -7.84
CA GLY A 209 8.50 -0.76 -8.90
C GLY A 209 6.99 -0.80 -9.04
N GLY A 210 6.55 -0.98 -10.28
CA GLY A 210 5.15 -1.14 -10.66
C GLY A 210 4.37 0.14 -10.92
N ALA A 211 4.89 1.31 -10.59
CA ALA A 211 4.23 2.60 -10.87
C ALA A 211 4.48 3.10 -12.30
N ILE A 212 5.63 2.78 -12.86
CA ILE A 212 6.02 3.16 -14.22
C ILE A 212 5.63 2.04 -15.18
N VAL A 213 4.56 2.26 -15.95
CA VAL A 213 3.96 1.22 -16.80
C VAL A 213 4.23 1.41 -18.30
N LYS A 214 4.91 2.48 -18.70
CA LYS A 214 5.18 2.80 -20.11
C LYS A 214 6.67 2.76 -20.39
N GLY A 215 7.06 2.02 -21.43
CA GLY A 215 8.43 1.89 -21.89
C GLY A 215 8.85 0.42 -22.02
N THR A 216 10.06 0.21 -22.49
CA THR A 216 10.74 -1.09 -22.45
C THR A 216 11.15 -1.42 -21.00
N GLU A 217 11.42 -2.68 -20.70
CA GLU A 217 11.85 -3.09 -19.36
C GLU A 217 13.08 -2.30 -18.88
N ASN A 218 14.04 -2.05 -19.75
CA ASN A 218 15.22 -1.26 -19.42
C ASN A 218 14.90 0.21 -19.14
N GLU A 219 13.99 0.81 -19.91
CA GLU A 219 13.55 2.20 -19.67
C GLU A 219 12.79 2.31 -18.35
N ILE A 220 11.95 1.34 -18.01
CA ILE A 220 11.23 1.29 -16.74
C ILE A 220 12.21 1.15 -15.58
N ASN A 221 13.11 0.16 -15.62
CA ASN A 221 14.10 -0.05 -14.56
C ASN A 221 15.05 1.16 -14.40
N GLN A 222 15.41 1.85 -15.50
CA GLN A 222 16.20 3.09 -15.40
C GLN A 222 15.42 4.21 -14.74
N ALA A 223 14.17 4.42 -15.13
CA ALA A 223 13.34 5.47 -14.56
C ALA A 223 13.02 5.21 -13.06
N GLU A 224 12.83 3.96 -12.67
CA GLU A 224 12.69 3.56 -11.26
C GLU A 224 13.99 3.82 -10.49
N PHE A 225 15.13 3.41 -11.03
CA PHE A 225 16.44 3.67 -10.43
C PHE A 225 16.71 5.18 -10.27
N ASP A 226 16.38 6.00 -11.27
CA ASP A 226 16.55 7.46 -11.20
C ASP A 226 15.74 8.08 -10.05
N ARG A 227 14.55 7.56 -9.74
CA ARG A 227 13.75 7.98 -8.59
C ARG A 227 14.37 7.53 -7.28
N LEU A 228 14.85 6.30 -7.21
CA LEU A 228 15.48 5.74 -6.01
C LEU A 228 16.78 6.44 -5.66
N ILE A 229 17.64 6.71 -6.65
CA ILE A 229 18.88 7.44 -6.41
C ILE A 229 18.61 8.89 -6.00
N SER A 230 17.62 9.55 -6.62
CA SER A 230 17.19 10.88 -6.22
C SER A 230 16.68 10.89 -4.77
N CYS A 231 15.86 9.92 -4.40
CA CYS A 231 15.40 9.73 -3.02
C CYS A 231 16.58 9.56 -2.06
N TYR A 232 17.52 8.68 -2.37
CA TYR A 232 18.70 8.44 -1.53
C TYR A 232 19.56 9.69 -1.37
N MET A 233 19.85 10.39 -2.45
CA MET A 233 20.70 11.60 -2.42
C MET A 233 20.06 12.71 -1.60
N LEU A 234 18.78 12.99 -1.80
CA LEU A 234 18.03 13.99 -1.03
C LEU A 234 17.91 13.59 0.44
N ALA A 235 17.66 12.31 0.73
CA ALA A 235 17.59 11.80 2.08
C ALA A 235 18.95 11.80 2.81
N SER A 236 20.05 11.89 2.07
CA SER A 236 21.43 11.88 2.59
C SER A 236 21.99 13.27 2.86
N ASP A 237 21.17 14.34 2.76
CA ASP A 237 21.61 15.69 3.13
C ASP A 237 22.15 15.74 4.55
N PRO A 238 23.44 16.08 4.77
CA PRO A 238 24.04 16.09 6.10
C PRO A 238 23.36 17.04 7.09
N ALA A 239 22.75 18.13 6.59
CA ALA A 239 22.04 19.09 7.43
C ALA A 239 20.73 18.52 7.97
N HIS A 240 20.08 17.68 7.16
CA HIS A 240 18.74 17.15 7.45
C HIS A 240 18.57 15.70 6.97
N PRO A 241 19.33 14.72 7.52
CA PRO A 241 19.27 13.34 7.05
C PRO A 241 17.94 12.68 7.38
N TYR A 242 17.47 11.84 6.46
CA TYR A 242 16.28 10.99 6.61
C TYR A 242 16.67 9.51 6.53
N PRO A 243 17.20 8.90 7.61
CA PRO A 243 17.71 7.53 7.60
C PRO A 243 16.66 6.50 7.16
N TYR A 244 15.39 6.74 7.45
CA TYR A 244 14.30 5.87 7.00
C TYR A 244 14.21 5.84 5.46
N TRP A 245 14.28 6.98 4.79
CA TRP A 245 14.21 7.04 3.32
C TRP A 245 15.50 6.60 2.65
N GLN A 246 16.65 6.84 3.28
CA GLN A 246 17.92 6.25 2.82
C GLN A 246 17.84 4.72 2.82
N ALA A 247 17.31 4.13 3.89
CA ALA A 247 17.15 2.68 4.02
C ALA A 247 16.20 2.12 2.96
N ASN A 248 15.03 2.73 2.78
CA ASN A 248 14.06 2.31 1.78
C ASN A 248 14.64 2.36 0.35
N ALA A 249 15.33 3.44 -0.01
CA ALA A 249 15.96 3.57 -1.31
C ALA A 249 17.06 2.52 -1.53
N LEU A 250 17.94 2.29 -0.54
CA LEU A 250 18.98 1.26 -0.63
C LEU A 250 18.40 -0.15 -0.75
N GLN A 251 17.34 -0.46 -0.01
CA GLN A 251 16.68 -1.76 -0.11
C GLN A 251 16.10 -1.99 -1.50
N SER A 252 15.37 -1.02 -2.05
CA SER A 252 14.82 -1.16 -3.40
C SER A 252 15.89 -1.19 -4.48
N ILE A 253 16.97 -0.41 -4.36
CA ILE A 253 18.13 -0.52 -5.27
C ILE A 253 18.74 -1.92 -5.18
N SER A 254 18.89 -2.47 -3.98
CA SER A 254 19.35 -3.87 -3.79
C SER A 254 18.47 -4.86 -4.55
N GLU A 255 17.14 -4.72 -4.45
CA GLU A 255 16.18 -5.59 -5.12
C GLU A 255 16.27 -5.50 -6.66
N HIS A 256 16.52 -4.31 -7.22
CA HIS A 256 16.76 -4.15 -8.67
C HIS A 256 18.08 -4.81 -9.10
N LEU A 257 19.13 -4.71 -8.29
CA LEU A 257 20.44 -5.29 -8.60
C LEU A 257 20.48 -6.83 -8.50
N ARG A 258 19.49 -7.47 -7.93
CA ARG A 258 19.37 -8.94 -7.90
C ARG A 258 18.90 -9.53 -9.23
N LYS A 259 18.34 -8.72 -10.12
CA LYS A 259 17.92 -9.14 -11.48
C LYS A 259 19.11 -9.06 -12.42
N GLY A 260 19.75 -10.19 -12.74
CA GLY A 260 21.05 -10.28 -13.41
C GLY A 260 21.27 -9.32 -14.59
N GLU A 261 20.46 -9.41 -15.65
CA GLU A 261 20.58 -8.53 -16.84
C GLU A 261 20.29 -7.07 -16.54
N VAL A 262 19.31 -6.81 -15.67
CA VAL A 262 18.96 -5.46 -15.21
C VAL A 262 20.09 -4.86 -14.38
N SER A 263 20.72 -5.65 -13.52
CA SER A 263 21.87 -5.23 -12.72
C SER A 263 23.03 -4.74 -13.58
N GLU A 264 23.42 -5.53 -14.59
CA GLU A 264 24.50 -5.15 -15.51
C GLU A 264 24.16 -3.88 -16.30
N PHE A 265 22.92 -3.77 -16.75
CA PHE A 265 22.42 -2.58 -17.46
C PHE A 265 22.50 -1.34 -16.59
N LEU A 266 21.94 -1.40 -15.37
CA LEU A 266 21.89 -0.26 -14.44
C LEU A 266 23.29 0.19 -14.02
N ILE A 267 24.18 -0.76 -13.67
CA ILE A 267 25.56 -0.43 -13.23
C ILE A 267 26.31 0.25 -14.38
N ARG A 268 26.21 -0.29 -15.60
CA ARG A 268 26.92 0.26 -16.76
C ARG A 268 26.46 1.67 -17.13
N ASN A 269 25.15 1.92 -17.03
CA ASN A 269 24.58 3.22 -17.43
C ASN A 269 24.65 4.29 -16.34
N ASN A 270 24.88 3.89 -15.08
CA ASN A 270 24.83 4.80 -13.91
C ASN A 270 26.12 4.77 -13.09
N LEU A 271 27.28 4.66 -13.74
CA LEU A 271 28.58 4.56 -13.06
C LEU A 271 28.81 5.66 -12.00
N PRO A 272 28.50 6.96 -12.22
CA PRO A 272 28.68 7.98 -11.21
C PRO A 272 27.81 7.77 -9.96
N ALA A 273 26.55 7.31 -10.14
CA ALA A 273 25.64 7.01 -9.05
C ALA A 273 26.16 5.82 -8.22
N PHE A 274 26.63 4.77 -8.90
CA PHE A 274 27.20 3.60 -8.20
C PHE A 274 28.52 3.92 -7.52
N GLN A 275 29.37 4.80 -8.08
CA GLN A 275 30.57 5.28 -7.39
C GLN A 275 30.21 6.05 -6.10
N TYR A 276 29.14 6.83 -6.13
CA TYR A 276 28.63 7.53 -4.94
C TYR A 276 28.02 6.57 -3.91
N LEU A 277 27.25 5.58 -4.34
CA LEU A 277 26.60 4.61 -3.46
C LEU A 277 27.58 3.58 -2.87
N ASN A 278 28.57 3.12 -3.64
CA ASN A 278 29.51 2.05 -3.27
C ASN A 278 30.68 2.60 -2.43
N ILE A 279 30.38 3.11 -1.24
CA ILE A 279 31.34 3.69 -0.32
C ILE A 279 32.42 2.67 0.10
N GLU A 280 32.04 1.39 0.24
CA GLU A 280 32.89 0.29 0.70
C GLU A 280 33.66 -0.38 -0.44
N GLN A 281 33.56 0.14 -1.66
CA GLN A 281 34.26 -0.38 -2.86
C GLN A 281 33.99 -1.89 -3.11
N MET A 282 32.76 -2.31 -2.89
CA MET A 282 32.36 -3.70 -3.08
C MET A 282 32.35 -4.06 -4.58
N PRO A 283 32.70 -5.30 -4.93
CA PRO A 283 32.56 -5.79 -6.30
C PRO A 283 31.07 -5.87 -6.71
N ASN A 284 30.80 -5.75 -8.02
CA ASN A 284 29.43 -5.61 -8.55
C ASN A 284 28.48 -6.73 -8.12
N ASN A 285 28.95 -7.95 -8.03
CA ASN A 285 28.16 -9.11 -7.59
C ASN A 285 27.79 -9.11 -6.12
N LEU A 286 28.40 -8.25 -5.30
CA LEU A 286 28.10 -8.11 -3.87
C LEU A 286 27.39 -6.78 -3.54
N LEU A 287 27.17 -5.90 -4.53
CA LEU A 287 26.54 -4.59 -4.30
C LEU A 287 25.12 -4.74 -3.73
N ALA A 288 24.32 -5.66 -4.26
CA ALA A 288 22.97 -5.90 -3.77
C ALA A 288 22.97 -6.24 -2.28
N GLY A 289 23.80 -7.19 -1.86
CA GLY A 289 23.94 -7.58 -0.46
C GLY A 289 24.45 -6.43 0.44
N ASN A 290 25.44 -5.66 -0.05
CA ASN A 290 25.94 -4.51 0.67
C ASN A 290 24.85 -3.46 0.91
N PHE A 291 24.06 -3.12 -0.11
CA PHE A 291 22.99 -2.14 0.02
C PHE A 291 21.86 -2.65 0.92
N ALA A 292 21.50 -3.94 0.84
CA ALA A 292 20.55 -4.57 1.76
C ALA A 292 21.04 -4.52 3.21
N GLN A 293 22.32 -4.81 3.46
CA GLN A 293 22.92 -4.74 4.81
C GLN A 293 22.91 -3.31 5.37
N ARG A 294 23.24 -2.32 4.54
CA ARG A 294 23.19 -0.91 4.94
C ARG A 294 21.77 -0.45 5.23
N ALA A 295 20.80 -0.89 4.43
CA ALA A 295 19.38 -0.64 4.67
C ALA A 295 18.93 -1.25 6.01
N LEU A 296 19.29 -2.50 6.28
CA LEU A 296 19.00 -3.18 7.54
C LEU A 296 19.56 -2.41 8.75
N ASN A 297 20.83 -1.96 8.66
CA ASN A 297 21.48 -1.19 9.73
C ASN A 297 20.75 0.14 10.00
N LEU A 298 20.32 0.82 8.95
CA LEU A 298 19.57 2.06 9.05
C LEU A 298 18.17 1.86 9.66
N PHE A 299 17.41 0.84 9.21
CA PHE A 299 16.10 0.52 9.79
C PHE A 299 16.19 0.10 11.24
N SER A 300 17.19 -0.71 11.60
CA SER A 300 17.42 -1.14 12.99
C SER A 300 17.76 0.06 13.88
N SER A 301 18.61 0.97 13.42
CA SER A 301 18.97 2.19 14.16
C SER A 301 17.81 3.19 14.27
N TYR A 302 16.96 3.26 13.25
CA TYR A 302 15.75 4.06 13.25
C TYR A 302 14.67 3.47 14.18
N GLY A 303 14.60 2.15 14.29
CA GLY A 303 13.72 1.41 15.19
C GLY A 303 12.36 1.05 14.57
N ASP A 304 12.23 0.97 13.25
CA ASP A 304 11.04 0.41 12.59
C ASP A 304 11.14 -1.11 12.53
N VAL A 305 10.31 -1.78 13.32
CA VAL A 305 10.34 -3.24 13.49
C VAL A 305 9.91 -3.96 12.20
N TYR A 306 8.88 -3.46 11.52
CA TYR A 306 8.36 -4.05 10.29
C TYR A 306 9.39 -3.97 9.15
N GLN A 307 9.98 -2.79 8.96
CA GLN A 307 10.98 -2.58 7.92
C GLN A 307 12.29 -3.32 8.20
N THR A 308 12.70 -3.42 9.47
CA THR A 308 13.87 -4.22 9.88
C THR A 308 13.69 -5.69 9.50
N ALA A 309 12.51 -6.27 9.74
CA ALA A 309 12.22 -7.64 9.33
C ALA A 309 12.16 -7.78 7.80
N GLY A 310 11.58 -6.81 7.09
CA GLY A 310 11.58 -6.75 5.63
C GLY A 310 13.01 -6.69 5.04
N ALA A 311 13.88 -5.86 5.63
CA ALA A 311 15.27 -5.73 5.21
C ALA A 311 16.10 -7.00 5.46
N ASN A 312 15.87 -7.70 6.59
CA ASN A 312 16.45 -9.03 6.82
C ASN A 312 16.03 -10.04 5.75
N ARG A 313 14.77 -10.01 5.33
CA ARG A 313 14.30 -10.85 4.21
C ARG A 313 15.02 -10.51 2.91
N THR A 314 15.13 -9.23 2.55
CA THR A 314 15.85 -8.80 1.34
C THR A 314 17.33 -9.22 1.39
N LEU A 315 17.99 -9.07 2.55
CA LEU A 315 19.36 -9.51 2.73
C LEU A 315 19.50 -11.05 2.60
N ALA A 316 18.56 -11.80 3.14
CA ALA A 316 18.51 -13.26 2.97
C ALA A 316 18.39 -13.66 1.49
N GLU A 317 17.62 -12.91 0.72
CA GLU A 317 17.49 -13.12 -0.73
C GLU A 317 18.81 -12.83 -1.47
N CYS A 318 19.60 -11.85 -1.01
CA CYS A 318 20.93 -11.59 -1.55
C CYS A 318 21.92 -12.75 -1.23
N PHE A 319 21.86 -13.31 -0.02
CA PHE A 319 22.65 -14.50 0.33
C PHE A 319 22.21 -15.75 -0.45
N TRP A 320 20.90 -15.90 -0.69
CA TRP A 320 20.38 -16.95 -1.55
C TRP A 320 20.98 -16.88 -2.97
N ASP A 321 21.07 -15.70 -3.56
CA ASP A 321 21.55 -15.49 -4.93
C ASP A 321 23.04 -15.91 -5.09
N ILE A 322 23.82 -15.85 -4.01
CA ILE A 322 25.21 -16.32 -3.96
C ILE A 322 25.37 -17.71 -3.35
N HIS A 323 24.26 -18.43 -3.14
CA HIS A 323 24.21 -19.79 -2.56
C HIS A 323 24.73 -19.91 -1.12
N ASP A 324 24.81 -18.82 -0.37
CA ASP A 324 25.08 -18.83 1.08
C ASP A 324 23.78 -19.05 1.85
N TYR A 325 23.33 -20.28 1.86
CA TYR A 325 22.08 -20.68 2.51
C TYR A 325 22.12 -20.55 4.03
N SER A 326 23.32 -20.67 4.65
CA SER A 326 23.47 -20.51 6.09
C SER A 326 23.16 -19.07 6.52
N SER A 327 23.80 -18.09 5.87
CA SER A 327 23.56 -16.67 6.16
C SER A 327 22.11 -16.25 5.79
N ALA A 328 21.55 -16.85 4.72
CA ALA A 328 20.15 -16.62 4.37
C ALA A 328 19.20 -17.11 5.48
N LEU A 329 19.43 -18.30 6.05
CA LEU A 329 18.66 -18.82 7.19
C LEU A 329 18.77 -17.93 8.42
N ASP A 330 19.98 -17.47 8.75
CA ASP A 330 20.20 -16.60 9.91
C ASP A 330 19.39 -15.30 9.76
N CYS A 331 19.47 -14.65 8.61
CA CYS A 331 18.69 -13.44 8.32
C CYS A 331 17.17 -13.67 8.43
N LEU A 332 16.66 -14.77 7.86
CA LEU A 332 15.22 -15.08 7.92
C LEU A 332 14.76 -15.41 9.35
N ASN A 333 15.60 -16.09 10.13
CA ASN A 333 15.32 -16.38 11.53
C ASN A 333 15.35 -15.09 12.38
N HIS A 334 16.28 -14.18 12.14
CA HIS A 334 16.28 -12.85 12.74
C HIS A 334 15.01 -12.08 12.40
N ALA A 335 14.59 -12.10 11.13
CA ALA A 335 13.35 -11.44 10.69
C ALA A 335 12.11 -11.89 11.48
N LEU A 336 12.01 -13.18 11.85
CA LEU A 336 10.86 -13.73 12.59
C LEU A 336 10.98 -13.62 14.10
N ASN A 337 12.20 -13.75 14.66
CA ASN A 337 12.36 -14.05 16.08
C ASN A 337 12.88 -12.87 16.90
N ASP A 338 13.52 -11.87 16.30
CA ASP A 338 14.06 -10.71 17.02
C ASP A 338 12.96 -9.88 17.69
N ASN A 339 11.78 -9.85 17.09
CA ASN A 339 10.65 -9.15 17.68
C ASN A 339 9.33 -9.93 17.46
N LYS A 340 8.72 -10.39 18.55
CA LYS A 340 7.44 -11.11 18.51
C LYS A 340 6.27 -10.32 17.89
N ALA A 341 6.38 -8.99 17.84
CA ALA A 341 5.35 -8.17 17.23
C ALA A 341 5.16 -8.46 15.73
N ILE A 342 6.15 -9.06 15.07
CA ILE A 342 6.09 -9.49 13.66
C ILE A 342 4.91 -10.45 13.39
N GLU A 343 4.51 -11.24 14.37
CA GLU A 343 3.34 -12.13 14.26
C GLU A 343 2.03 -11.38 13.92
N GLN A 344 1.97 -10.08 14.20
CA GLN A 344 0.83 -9.22 13.86
C GLN A 344 0.80 -8.78 12.39
N ALA A 345 1.82 -9.13 11.59
CA ALA A 345 1.91 -8.82 10.17
C ALA A 345 1.90 -10.11 9.32
N PRO A 346 0.73 -10.74 9.11
CA PRO A 346 0.63 -12.07 8.53
C PRO A 346 1.23 -12.16 7.12
N ASP A 347 1.17 -11.08 6.33
CA ASP A 347 1.74 -11.07 4.98
C ASP A 347 3.27 -11.06 4.99
N LEU A 348 3.88 -10.31 5.90
CA LEU A 348 5.32 -10.30 6.07
C LEU A 348 5.79 -11.66 6.59
N VAL A 349 5.09 -12.23 7.58
CA VAL A 349 5.37 -13.59 8.09
C VAL A 349 5.25 -14.61 6.95
N ALA A 350 4.20 -14.55 6.14
CA ALA A 350 4.01 -15.45 5.01
C ALA A 350 5.20 -15.36 4.01
N SER A 351 5.62 -14.14 3.64
CA SER A 351 6.74 -13.95 2.72
C SER A 351 8.07 -14.48 3.29
N ILE A 352 8.32 -14.31 4.58
CA ILE A 352 9.52 -14.85 5.24
C ILE A 352 9.45 -16.38 5.30
N ARG A 353 8.29 -16.97 5.64
CA ARG A 353 8.09 -18.44 5.68
C ARG A 353 8.25 -19.08 4.30
N GLU A 354 7.81 -18.41 3.24
CA GLU A 354 8.06 -18.84 1.87
C GLU A 354 9.56 -18.96 1.58
N ARG A 355 10.34 -17.94 1.96
CA ARG A 355 11.79 -17.95 1.76
C ARG A 355 12.48 -19.02 2.61
N LEU A 356 12.09 -19.19 3.88
CA LEU A 356 12.59 -20.28 4.73
C LEU A 356 12.31 -21.65 4.11
N CYS A 357 11.10 -21.87 3.56
CA CYS A 357 10.77 -23.12 2.87
C CYS A 357 11.75 -23.39 1.72
N LEU A 358 12.04 -22.37 0.89
CA LEU A 358 12.97 -22.52 -0.24
C LEU A 358 14.40 -22.79 0.23
N VAL A 359 14.89 -22.06 1.23
CA VAL A 359 16.26 -22.22 1.74
C VAL A 359 16.43 -23.60 2.40
N TYR A 360 15.47 -24.04 3.21
CA TYR A 360 15.52 -25.40 3.80
C TYR A 360 15.44 -26.50 2.73
N SER A 361 14.69 -26.27 1.66
CA SER A 361 14.66 -27.20 0.53
C SER A 361 16.01 -27.29 -0.18
N ALA A 362 16.73 -26.17 -0.32
CA ALA A 362 18.04 -26.13 -0.98
C ALA A 362 19.15 -26.86 -0.17
N ILE A 363 19.03 -26.88 1.16
CA ILE A 363 19.96 -27.60 2.04
C ILE A 363 19.49 -29.03 2.40
N ASP A 364 18.43 -29.51 1.73
CA ASP A 364 17.84 -30.85 1.89
C ASP A 364 17.19 -31.11 3.26
N ASP A 365 16.86 -30.09 4.03
CA ASP A 365 16.06 -30.22 5.25
C ASP A 365 14.55 -30.21 4.91
N LYS A 366 14.08 -31.37 4.48
CA LYS A 366 12.68 -31.54 4.08
C LYS A 366 11.70 -31.25 5.23
N GLN A 367 12.03 -31.60 6.46
CA GLN A 367 11.14 -31.41 7.61
C GLN A 367 10.87 -29.93 7.86
N GLN A 368 11.91 -29.10 7.89
CA GLN A 368 11.76 -27.67 8.07
C GLN A 368 11.17 -26.98 6.84
N SER A 369 11.49 -27.45 5.64
CA SER A 369 10.88 -26.95 4.42
C SER A 369 9.36 -27.16 4.43
N ASP A 370 8.89 -28.41 4.70
CA ASP A 370 7.46 -28.73 4.77
C ASP A 370 6.75 -27.95 5.90
N TYR A 371 7.37 -27.81 7.06
CA TYR A 371 6.84 -27.03 8.17
C TYR A 371 6.60 -25.56 7.77
N ASN A 372 7.60 -24.89 7.20
CA ASN A 372 7.49 -23.49 6.80
C ASN A 372 6.51 -23.32 5.62
N ARG A 373 6.49 -24.26 4.67
CA ARG A 373 5.52 -24.28 3.56
C ARG A 373 4.08 -24.35 4.04
N ASN A 374 3.79 -25.21 5.02
CA ASN A 374 2.43 -25.34 5.52
C ASN A 374 1.94 -24.05 6.20
N ILE A 375 2.79 -23.42 7.02
CA ILE A 375 2.45 -22.10 7.61
C ILE A 375 2.23 -21.04 6.54
N TYR A 376 3.12 -20.97 5.53
CA TYR A 376 2.98 -20.07 4.40
C TYR A 376 1.65 -20.26 3.68
N LEU A 377 1.27 -21.50 3.36
CA LEU A 377 0.03 -21.81 2.67
C LEU A 377 -1.19 -21.44 3.52
N ASP A 378 -1.18 -21.74 4.81
CA ASP A 378 -2.27 -21.39 5.73
C ASP A 378 -2.48 -19.88 5.81
N LEU A 379 -1.40 -19.09 5.89
CA LEU A 379 -1.45 -17.64 5.89
C LEU A 379 -1.93 -17.08 4.54
N GLN A 380 -1.46 -17.65 3.44
CA GLN A 380 -1.87 -17.25 2.09
C GLN A 380 -3.35 -17.52 1.82
N ASP A 381 -3.84 -18.68 2.21
CA ASP A 381 -5.25 -19.04 1.99
C ASP A 381 -6.19 -18.10 2.76
N ARG A 382 -5.82 -17.73 3.99
CA ARG A 382 -6.60 -16.77 4.79
C ARG A 382 -6.56 -15.36 4.24
N SER A 383 -5.40 -14.89 3.78
CA SER A 383 -5.24 -13.48 3.41
C SER A 383 -5.52 -13.18 1.93
N ARG A 384 -5.27 -14.12 1.02
CA ARG A 384 -5.40 -13.90 -0.43
C ARG A 384 -6.81 -14.04 -0.96
N GLN A 385 -7.58 -15.01 -0.49
CA GLN A 385 -8.98 -15.19 -0.94
C GLN A 385 -9.84 -14.01 -0.47
N ASP A 386 -9.69 -13.63 0.78
CA ASP A 386 -10.43 -12.51 1.35
C ASP A 386 -10.08 -11.18 0.67
N ARG A 387 -8.81 -10.92 0.37
CA ARG A 387 -8.37 -9.69 -0.29
C ARG A 387 -8.95 -9.51 -1.68
N GLN A 388 -8.90 -10.54 -2.52
CA GLN A 388 -9.41 -10.44 -3.89
C GLN A 388 -10.93 -10.34 -3.92
N LEU A 389 -11.63 -11.02 -3.01
CA LEU A 389 -13.07 -10.95 -2.91
C LEU A 389 -13.53 -9.59 -2.39
N GLU A 390 -12.88 -9.06 -1.36
CA GLU A 390 -13.22 -7.76 -0.78
C GLU A 390 -12.84 -6.61 -1.71
N ALA A 391 -11.70 -6.66 -2.40
CA ALA A 391 -11.33 -5.68 -3.42
C ALA A 391 -12.35 -5.64 -4.56
N ARG A 392 -12.86 -6.79 -4.98
CA ARG A 392 -13.92 -6.87 -6.00
C ARG A 392 -15.27 -6.41 -5.46
N ALA A 393 -15.61 -6.77 -4.22
CA ALA A 393 -16.84 -6.32 -3.58
C ALA A 393 -16.85 -4.79 -3.42
N ALA A 394 -15.73 -4.20 -2.97
CA ALA A 394 -15.60 -2.75 -2.86
C ALA A 394 -15.69 -2.04 -4.21
N ALA A 395 -15.09 -2.58 -5.27
CA ALA A 395 -15.22 -2.05 -6.62
C ALA A 395 -16.67 -2.16 -7.15
N LEU A 396 -17.36 -3.25 -6.82
CA LEU A 396 -18.77 -3.44 -7.17
C LEU A 396 -19.67 -2.49 -6.38
N ASP A 397 -19.41 -2.26 -5.10
CA ASP A 397 -20.17 -1.31 -4.27
C ASP A 397 -19.95 0.14 -4.74
N GLU A 398 -18.73 0.52 -5.13
CA GLU A 398 -18.45 1.83 -5.71
C GLU A 398 -19.22 2.03 -7.03
N ASN A 399 -19.22 1.03 -7.91
CA ASN A 399 -19.98 1.04 -9.16
C ASN A 399 -21.50 1.05 -8.90
N ALA A 400 -21.98 0.30 -7.90
CA ALA A 400 -23.39 0.30 -7.52
C ALA A 400 -23.83 1.66 -6.93
N GLN A 401 -23.00 2.32 -6.15
CA GLN A 401 -23.29 3.68 -5.66
C GLN A 401 -23.33 4.71 -6.79
N GLN A 402 -22.41 4.64 -7.75
CA GLN A 402 -22.42 5.50 -8.93
C GLN A 402 -23.70 5.26 -9.77
N LEU A 403 -24.07 4.00 -9.96
CA LEU A 403 -25.30 3.62 -10.65
C LEU A 403 -26.54 4.15 -9.91
N ASN A 404 -26.60 4.03 -8.59
CA ASN A 404 -27.70 4.54 -7.78
C ASN A 404 -27.84 6.08 -7.87
N VAL A 405 -26.72 6.80 -7.87
CA VAL A 405 -26.71 8.26 -8.09
C VAL A 405 -27.22 8.61 -9.49
N MET A 406 -26.81 7.87 -10.52
CA MET A 406 -27.29 8.06 -11.88
C MET A 406 -28.79 7.76 -11.99
N ILE A 407 -29.28 6.69 -11.38
CA ILE A 407 -30.71 6.34 -11.33
C ILE A 407 -31.49 7.45 -10.60
N ALA A 408 -31.01 7.95 -9.47
CA ALA A 408 -31.64 9.04 -8.74
C ALA A 408 -31.71 10.33 -9.59
N ALA A 409 -30.64 10.64 -10.33
CA ALA A 409 -30.63 11.78 -11.26
C ALA A 409 -31.65 11.62 -12.40
N VAL A 410 -31.77 10.41 -12.98
CA VAL A 410 -32.77 10.11 -14.01
C VAL A 410 -34.18 10.22 -13.45
N VAL A 411 -34.46 9.68 -12.27
CA VAL A 411 -35.76 9.81 -11.60
C VAL A 411 -36.07 11.26 -11.31
N ALA A 412 -35.13 12.06 -10.84
CA ALA A 412 -35.30 13.49 -10.60
C ALA A 412 -35.62 14.24 -11.91
N MET A 413 -34.95 13.89 -13.02
CA MET A 413 -35.29 14.46 -14.34
C MET A 413 -36.71 14.09 -14.81
N ILE A 414 -37.13 12.84 -14.62
CA ILE A 414 -38.47 12.39 -14.96
C ILE A 414 -39.51 13.18 -14.14
N VAL A 415 -39.30 13.32 -12.83
CA VAL A 415 -40.20 14.11 -11.97
C VAL A 415 -40.23 15.57 -12.42
N LEU A 416 -39.09 16.16 -12.78
CA LEU A 416 -39.02 17.52 -13.29
C LEU A 416 -39.86 17.68 -14.59
N VAL A 417 -39.72 16.73 -15.53
CA VAL A 417 -40.50 16.72 -16.78
C VAL A 417 -41.99 16.61 -16.49
N VAL A 418 -42.42 15.74 -15.58
CA VAL A 418 -43.81 15.57 -15.17
C VAL A 418 -44.36 16.88 -14.56
N VAL A 419 -43.59 17.52 -13.68
CA VAL A 419 -43.94 18.80 -13.07
C VAL A 419 -44.08 19.90 -14.14
N LEU A 420 -43.12 19.96 -15.06
CA LEU A 420 -43.18 20.93 -16.18
C LEU A 420 -44.41 20.70 -17.09
N LEU A 421 -44.72 19.45 -17.40
CA LEU A 421 -45.92 19.09 -18.16
C LEU A 421 -47.21 19.47 -17.41
N TYR A 422 -47.23 19.22 -16.09
CA TYR A 422 -48.36 19.61 -15.24
C TYR A 422 -48.51 21.14 -15.18
N VAL A 423 -47.44 21.89 -14.98
CA VAL A 423 -47.43 23.36 -15.01
C VAL A 423 -47.86 23.88 -16.38
N PHE A 424 -47.37 23.26 -17.45
CA PHE A 424 -47.73 23.62 -18.84
C PHE A 424 -49.23 23.36 -19.12
N ASP A 425 -49.74 22.20 -18.69
CA ASP A 425 -51.19 21.89 -18.82
C ASP A 425 -52.06 22.85 -17.97
N HIS A 426 -51.60 23.17 -16.74
CA HIS A 426 -52.27 24.14 -15.89
C HIS A 426 -52.27 25.56 -16.51
N MET A 427 -51.14 25.99 -17.05
CA MET A 427 -51.04 27.29 -17.77
C MET A 427 -51.87 27.29 -19.04
N LYS A 428 -51.95 26.16 -19.76
CA LYS A 428 -52.76 25.99 -20.97
C LYS A 428 -54.23 26.09 -20.67
N ARG A 429 -54.74 25.51 -19.59
CA ARG A 429 -56.14 25.65 -19.13
C ARG A 429 -56.50 27.09 -18.80
N LYS A 430 -55.52 27.90 -18.35
CA LYS A 430 -55.69 29.34 -18.09
C LYS A 430 -55.62 30.22 -19.35
N LYS A 431 -54.94 29.82 -20.43
CA LYS A 431 -54.70 30.59 -21.64
C LYS A 431 -55.55 30.18 -22.87
N MET A 432 -56.31 29.08 -22.80
CA MET A 432 -57.10 28.60 -23.94
C MET A 432 -58.43 29.40 -24.15
N LYS A 433 -58.30 30.58 -24.73
CA LYS A 433 -59.27 31.16 -25.66
C LYS A 433 -58.49 31.70 -26.87
N ASN A 434 -58.25 30.93 -27.90
CA ASN A 434 -57.68 31.27 -29.22
C ASN A 434 -56.15 31.17 -29.40
N GLN A 435 -55.64 29.98 -29.61
CA GLN A 435 -54.51 29.76 -30.54
C GLN A 435 -54.38 28.25 -30.87
N SER A 436 -54.05 27.94 -32.10
CA SER A 436 -54.05 26.59 -32.67
C SER A 436 -53.00 25.70 -32.04
N MET A 437 -53.41 24.50 -31.70
CA MET A 437 -52.64 23.47 -30.91
C MET A 437 -51.44 22.89 -31.66
N ASP A 438 -51.44 22.92 -32.97
CA ASP A 438 -50.45 22.20 -33.78
C ASP A 438 -49.08 22.90 -33.87
N GLU A 439 -49.05 24.25 -33.80
CA GLU A 439 -47.78 25.01 -33.81
C GLU A 439 -46.96 24.89 -32.49
N LEU A 440 -47.66 24.66 -31.37
CA LEU A 440 -47.01 24.53 -30.04
C LEU A 440 -46.46 23.12 -29.76
N LEU A 441 -46.91 22.10 -30.47
CA LEU A 441 -46.49 20.71 -30.30
C LEU A 441 -45.32 20.30 -31.22
N ALA A 442 -45.01 21.05 -32.25
CA ALA A 442 -43.92 20.76 -33.19
C ALA A 442 -42.54 20.65 -32.49
N PRO A 443 -42.11 21.58 -31.60
CA PRO A 443 -40.82 21.46 -30.91
C PRO A 443 -40.75 20.30 -29.93
N LEU A 444 -41.90 19.89 -29.34
CA LEU A 444 -41.97 18.77 -28.41
C LEU A 444 -41.94 17.42 -29.13
N ARG A 445 -42.48 17.32 -30.34
CA ARG A 445 -42.30 16.12 -31.18
C ARG A 445 -40.87 15.96 -31.64
N GLU A 446 -40.24 17.04 -32.10
CA GLU A 446 -38.80 17.03 -32.48
C GLU A 446 -37.89 16.65 -31.32
N TRP A 447 -38.17 17.16 -30.10
CA TRP A 447 -37.44 16.81 -28.89
C TRP A 447 -37.68 15.35 -28.48
N SER A 448 -38.93 14.84 -28.58
CA SER A 448 -39.28 13.45 -28.29
C SER A 448 -38.61 12.47 -29.26
N GLU A 449 -38.59 12.81 -30.55
CA GLU A 449 -37.91 11.99 -31.58
C GLU A 449 -36.40 11.99 -31.39
N SER A 450 -35.81 13.14 -31.07
CA SER A 450 -34.39 13.27 -30.76
C SER A 450 -33.98 12.46 -29.51
N ASN A 451 -34.80 12.49 -28.45
CA ASN A 451 -34.52 11.70 -27.23
C ASN A 451 -34.75 10.22 -27.46
N THR A 452 -35.74 9.82 -28.26
CA THR A 452 -35.95 8.40 -28.61
C THR A 452 -34.75 7.85 -29.39
N LYS A 453 -34.18 8.71 -30.28
CA LYS A 453 -32.96 8.36 -31.02
C LYS A 453 -31.75 8.19 -30.10
N LYS A 454 -31.57 9.11 -29.14
CA LYS A 454 -30.52 9.01 -28.11
C LYS A 454 -30.69 7.80 -27.19
N ILE A 455 -31.94 7.46 -26.83
CA ILE A 455 -32.21 6.27 -26.00
C ILE A 455 -31.87 4.99 -26.77
N ASN A 456 -32.15 4.94 -28.07
CA ASN A 456 -31.78 3.79 -28.89
C ASN A 456 -30.24 3.70 -29.07
N GLU A 457 -29.58 4.84 -29.34
CA GLU A 457 -28.10 4.88 -29.38
C GLU A 457 -27.45 4.47 -28.04
N LEU A 458 -28.06 4.78 -26.90
CA LEU A 458 -27.60 4.35 -25.58
C LEU A 458 -27.87 2.86 -25.32
N LYS A 459 -28.98 2.33 -25.86
CA LYS A 459 -29.26 0.88 -25.79
C LYS A 459 -28.27 0.09 -26.64
N ASP A 460 -27.99 0.57 -27.86
CA ASP A 460 -27.00 -0.07 -28.74
C ASP A 460 -25.60 -0.07 -28.09
N LYS A 461 -25.19 1.03 -27.44
CA LYS A 461 -23.96 1.11 -26.66
C LYS A 461 -23.97 0.21 -25.42
N GLN A 462 -25.13 0.05 -24.79
CA GLN A 462 -25.27 -0.85 -23.64
C GLN A 462 -25.13 -2.32 -24.06
N GLU A 463 -25.66 -2.69 -25.23
CA GLU A 463 -25.48 -4.01 -25.83
C GLU A 463 -24.01 -4.24 -26.20
N GLU A 464 -23.35 -3.26 -26.84
CA GLU A 464 -21.93 -3.30 -27.20
C GLU A 464 -21.04 -3.49 -25.96
N VAL A 465 -21.28 -2.72 -24.88
CA VAL A 465 -20.57 -2.86 -23.59
C VAL A 465 -20.86 -4.20 -22.92
N HIS A 466 -22.07 -4.74 -23.07
CA HIS A 466 -22.41 -6.06 -22.53
C HIS A 466 -21.69 -7.17 -23.29
N ASP A 467 -21.56 -7.04 -24.60
CA ASP A 467 -20.80 -7.99 -25.43
C ASP A 467 -19.29 -7.89 -25.16
N GLU A 468 -18.73 -6.67 -25.01
CA GLU A 468 -17.34 -6.49 -24.58
C GLU A 468 -17.08 -7.07 -23.19
N LEU A 469 -18.03 -6.91 -22.26
CA LEU A 469 -17.96 -7.50 -20.92
C LEU A 469 -17.97 -9.04 -20.96
N SER A 470 -18.77 -9.62 -21.87
CA SER A 470 -18.83 -11.07 -22.05
C SER A 470 -17.51 -11.62 -22.62
N VAL A 471 -16.96 -10.93 -23.63
CA VAL A 471 -15.65 -11.26 -24.22
C VAL A 471 -14.52 -11.08 -23.21
N THR A 472 -14.57 -10.00 -22.42
CA THR A 472 -13.58 -9.74 -21.36
C THR A 472 -13.64 -10.79 -20.24
N ARG A 473 -14.84 -11.25 -19.88
CA ARG A 473 -15.01 -12.38 -18.94
C ARG A 473 -14.39 -13.67 -19.47
N LEU A 474 -14.61 -13.99 -20.75
CA LEU A 474 -14.00 -15.15 -21.38
C LEU A 474 -12.48 -15.03 -21.42
N HIS A 475 -11.95 -13.85 -21.73
CA HIS A 475 -10.49 -13.58 -21.70
C HIS A 475 -9.91 -13.69 -20.27
N ILE A 476 -10.62 -13.23 -19.26
CA ILE A 476 -10.20 -13.36 -17.86
C ILE A 476 -10.20 -14.83 -17.42
N GLU A 477 -11.18 -15.60 -17.84
CA GLU A 477 -11.21 -17.05 -17.56
C GLU A 477 -10.07 -17.79 -18.28
N GLU A 478 -9.80 -17.43 -19.52
CA GLU A 478 -8.70 -18.01 -20.29
C GLU A 478 -7.32 -17.63 -19.72
N ASN A 479 -7.15 -16.39 -19.31
CA ASN A 479 -5.94 -15.91 -18.62
C ASN A 479 -5.77 -16.53 -17.22
N LYS A 480 -6.87 -16.76 -16.49
CA LYS A 480 -6.82 -17.54 -15.23
C LYS A 480 -6.35 -18.96 -15.45
N LYS A 481 -6.85 -19.60 -16.52
CA LYS A 481 -6.43 -20.96 -16.88
C LYS A 481 -4.95 -21.00 -17.27
N ARG A 482 -4.48 -20.07 -18.10
CA ARG A 482 -3.06 -19.92 -18.48
C ARG A 482 -2.17 -19.61 -17.27
N ASN A 483 -2.57 -18.72 -16.37
CA ASN A 483 -1.81 -18.40 -15.17
C ASN A 483 -1.72 -19.58 -14.19
N LEU A 484 -2.78 -20.38 -14.06
CA LEU A 484 -2.75 -21.62 -13.28
C LEU A 484 -1.79 -22.64 -13.89
N GLU A 485 -1.82 -22.81 -15.21
CA GLU A 485 -0.90 -23.70 -15.92
C GLU A 485 0.55 -23.22 -15.85
N GLN A 486 0.81 -21.92 -15.98
CA GLN A 486 2.16 -21.36 -15.83
C GLN A 486 2.69 -21.49 -14.41
N ARG A 487 1.87 -21.21 -13.40
CA ARG A 487 2.27 -21.38 -11.99
C ARG A 487 2.52 -22.85 -11.65
N ALA A 488 1.69 -23.76 -12.18
CA ALA A 488 1.91 -25.19 -12.02
C ALA A 488 3.22 -25.63 -12.71
N LYS A 489 3.52 -25.11 -13.91
CA LYS A 489 4.78 -25.38 -14.63
C LYS A 489 5.99 -24.83 -13.88
N VAL A 490 5.92 -23.58 -13.37
CA VAL A 490 7.01 -22.97 -12.59
C VAL A 490 7.21 -23.72 -11.26
N SER A 491 6.13 -24.09 -10.57
CA SER A 491 6.21 -24.90 -9.35
C SER A 491 6.83 -26.27 -9.62
N LEU A 492 6.47 -26.91 -10.75
CA LEU A 492 7.04 -28.18 -11.16
C LEU A 492 8.54 -28.05 -11.46
N VAL A 493 8.92 -27.03 -12.24
CA VAL A 493 10.34 -26.78 -12.57
C VAL A 493 11.14 -26.57 -11.30
N ASN A 494 10.66 -25.70 -10.39
CA ASN A 494 11.35 -25.43 -9.13
C ASN A 494 11.43 -26.65 -8.20
N SER A 495 10.45 -27.54 -8.26
CA SER A 495 10.44 -28.77 -7.45
C SER A 495 11.31 -29.88 -8.04
N ILE A 496 11.48 -29.93 -9.36
CA ILE A 496 12.21 -30.97 -10.07
C ILE A 496 13.67 -30.59 -10.30
N THR A 497 13.97 -29.31 -10.50
CA THR A 497 15.34 -28.83 -10.76
C THR A 497 16.39 -29.37 -9.77
N PRO A 498 16.17 -29.38 -8.45
CA PRO A 498 17.16 -29.93 -7.51
C PRO A 498 17.43 -31.42 -7.71
N PHE A 499 16.44 -32.17 -8.17
CA PHE A 499 16.63 -33.62 -8.45
C PHE A 499 17.40 -33.81 -9.76
N ILE A 500 17.12 -33.00 -10.78
CA ILE A 500 17.85 -33.02 -12.05
C ILE A 500 19.31 -32.64 -11.82
N ASP A 501 19.59 -31.61 -11.06
CA ASP A 501 20.97 -31.18 -10.75
C ASP A 501 21.76 -32.29 -10.04
N ARG A 502 21.12 -33.00 -9.11
CA ARG A 502 21.72 -34.16 -8.45
C ARG A 502 21.96 -35.32 -9.41
N MET A 503 21.01 -35.59 -10.31
CA MET A 503 21.19 -36.62 -11.34
C MET A 503 22.35 -36.29 -12.26
N ILE A 504 22.47 -35.04 -12.69
CA ILE A 504 23.58 -34.55 -13.52
C ILE A 504 24.91 -34.69 -12.77
N HIS A 505 24.94 -34.34 -11.49
CA HIS A 505 26.12 -34.47 -10.64
C HIS A 505 26.56 -35.93 -10.51
N GLU A 506 25.64 -36.85 -10.24
CA GLU A 506 25.94 -38.28 -10.14
C GLU A 506 26.30 -38.90 -11.50
N ALA A 507 25.66 -38.44 -12.59
CA ALA A 507 25.99 -38.89 -13.94
C ALA A 507 27.39 -38.41 -14.35
N ASN A 508 27.79 -37.17 -14.01
CA ASN A 508 29.13 -36.66 -14.28
C ASN A 508 30.19 -37.45 -13.49
N ARG A 509 29.93 -37.79 -12.23
CA ARG A 509 30.81 -38.64 -11.43
C ARG A 509 30.96 -40.05 -11.99
N LEU A 510 29.87 -40.62 -12.55
CA LEU A 510 29.93 -41.92 -13.24
C LEU A 510 30.77 -41.82 -14.53
N SER A 511 30.82 -40.65 -15.18
CA SER A 511 31.58 -40.42 -16.41
C SER A 511 33.09 -40.24 -16.18
N GLU A 512 33.48 -39.76 -14.98
CA GLU A 512 34.88 -39.49 -14.62
C GLU A 512 35.75 -40.75 -14.37
N GLY A 513 35.15 -41.91 -14.25
CA GLY A 513 35.77 -43.24 -14.26
C GLY A 513 36.91 -43.47 -13.26
N GLY A 514 36.70 -44.39 -12.34
CA GLY A 514 37.69 -44.80 -11.33
C GLY A 514 37.10 -45.53 -10.11
N GLU A 515 35.80 -45.67 -10.10
CA GLU A 515 35.09 -46.28 -8.99
C GLU A 515 34.86 -47.79 -9.22
N SER A 516 34.74 -48.54 -8.11
CA SER A 516 34.42 -49.98 -8.15
C SER A 516 33.04 -50.22 -8.73
N ASP A 517 32.83 -51.41 -9.31
CA ASP A 517 31.53 -51.76 -9.93
C ASP A 517 30.37 -51.72 -8.93
N GLU A 518 30.62 -51.99 -7.64
CA GLU A 518 29.63 -51.87 -6.57
C GLU A 518 29.18 -50.43 -6.36
N VAL A 519 30.13 -49.49 -6.29
CA VAL A 519 29.81 -48.05 -6.14
C VAL A 519 29.11 -47.49 -7.38
N ARG A 520 29.44 -47.97 -8.57
CA ARG A 520 28.72 -47.63 -9.80
C ARG A 520 27.27 -48.10 -9.76
N GLN A 521 27.04 -49.29 -9.25
CA GLN A 521 25.69 -49.86 -9.20
C GLN A 521 24.82 -49.13 -8.17
N GLU A 522 25.38 -48.72 -7.01
CA GLU A 522 24.68 -47.85 -6.05
C GLU A 522 24.32 -46.49 -6.63
N ARG A 523 25.20 -45.87 -7.42
CA ARG A 523 24.89 -44.60 -8.09
C ARG A 523 23.83 -44.74 -9.15
N TYR A 524 23.83 -45.82 -9.94
CA TYR A 524 22.74 -46.07 -10.90
C TYR A 524 21.41 -46.28 -10.19
N GLN A 525 21.43 -46.95 -9.06
CA GLN A 525 20.24 -47.16 -8.26
C GLN A 525 19.73 -45.85 -7.67
N TYR A 526 20.62 -44.99 -7.19
CA TYR A 526 20.27 -43.65 -6.68
C TYR A 526 19.71 -42.74 -7.78
N ILE A 527 20.27 -42.74 -9.00
CA ILE A 527 19.72 -42.02 -10.16
C ILE A 527 18.31 -42.57 -10.52
N ALA A 528 18.12 -43.89 -10.46
CA ALA A 528 16.81 -44.48 -10.70
C ALA A 528 15.78 -44.04 -9.64
N GLU A 529 16.15 -43.99 -8.36
CA GLU A 529 15.29 -43.49 -7.28
C GLU A 529 14.94 -42.00 -7.43
N LEU A 530 15.87 -41.17 -7.87
CA LEU A 530 15.60 -39.75 -8.19
C LEU A 530 14.65 -39.62 -9.37
N THR A 531 14.77 -40.49 -10.39
CA THR A 531 13.86 -40.52 -11.55
C THR A 531 12.46 -40.91 -11.13
N ASP A 532 12.32 -41.90 -10.24
CA ASP A 532 11.02 -42.32 -9.71
C ASP A 532 10.37 -41.20 -8.87
N LYS A 533 11.14 -40.47 -8.07
CA LYS A 533 10.64 -39.31 -7.34
C LYS A 533 10.13 -38.21 -8.29
N ILE A 534 10.87 -37.91 -9.34
CA ILE A 534 10.43 -36.94 -10.37
C ILE A 534 9.10 -37.38 -11.01
N ASN A 535 8.98 -38.67 -11.34
CA ASN A 535 7.74 -39.23 -11.90
C ASN A 535 6.58 -39.17 -10.91
N GLN A 536 6.80 -39.41 -9.62
CA GLN A 536 5.79 -39.26 -8.58
C GLN A 536 5.31 -37.82 -8.47
N TYR A 537 6.22 -36.84 -8.44
CA TYR A 537 5.85 -35.41 -8.43
C TYR A 537 5.05 -35.01 -9.66
N ASN A 538 5.41 -35.51 -10.84
CA ASN A 538 4.71 -35.23 -12.08
C ASN A 538 3.28 -35.83 -12.08
N ASN A 539 3.11 -37.02 -11.54
CA ASN A 539 1.80 -37.67 -11.41
C ASN A 539 0.91 -36.93 -10.43
N VAL A 540 1.41 -36.59 -9.24
CA VAL A 540 0.66 -35.84 -8.21
C VAL A 540 0.22 -34.47 -8.75
N LEU A 541 1.07 -33.78 -9.49
CA LEU A 541 0.72 -32.49 -10.07
C LEU A 541 -0.33 -32.65 -11.18
N THR A 542 -0.21 -33.68 -12.00
CA THR A 542 -1.19 -33.96 -13.06
C THR A 542 -2.56 -34.28 -12.48
N GLU A 543 -2.63 -35.08 -11.42
CA GLU A 543 -3.87 -35.35 -10.68
C GLU A 543 -4.42 -34.07 -10.03
N TRP A 544 -3.59 -33.25 -9.43
CA TRP A 544 -3.99 -31.99 -8.81
C TRP A 544 -4.55 -30.99 -9.83
N ILE A 545 -3.94 -30.87 -11.01
CA ILE A 545 -4.44 -30.05 -12.12
C ILE A 545 -5.80 -30.58 -12.60
N GLN A 546 -5.95 -31.90 -12.74
CA GLN A 546 -7.20 -32.52 -13.17
C GLN A 546 -8.32 -32.35 -12.13
N MET A 547 -8.05 -32.53 -10.84
CA MET A 547 -9.03 -32.32 -9.76
C MET A 547 -9.49 -30.86 -9.69
N ARG A 548 -8.61 -29.87 -9.86
CA ARG A 548 -9.02 -28.47 -9.86
C ARG A 548 -9.75 -28.04 -11.13
N GLN A 549 -9.46 -28.61 -12.26
CA GLN A 549 -10.24 -28.41 -13.48
C GLN A 549 -11.66 -28.96 -13.34
N GLY A 550 -11.82 -30.14 -12.73
CA GLY A 550 -13.13 -30.74 -12.44
C GLY A 550 -13.96 -29.96 -11.41
N SER A 551 -13.33 -29.43 -10.36
CA SER A 551 -14.04 -28.63 -9.33
C SER A 551 -14.47 -27.24 -9.80
N LEU A 552 -13.82 -26.67 -10.80
CA LEU A 552 -14.25 -25.42 -11.45
C LEU A 552 -15.43 -25.63 -12.39
N SER A 553 -15.50 -26.76 -13.12
CA SER A 553 -16.64 -27.08 -13.98
C SER A 553 -17.91 -27.36 -13.16
N LEU A 554 -17.80 -28.06 -12.02
CA LEU A 554 -18.92 -28.35 -11.12
C LEU A 554 -19.49 -27.11 -10.40
N ARG A 555 -18.68 -26.04 -10.20
CA ARG A 555 -19.18 -24.77 -9.65
C ARG A 555 -19.87 -23.88 -10.67
N ILE A 556 -19.63 -24.06 -11.95
CA ILE A 556 -20.28 -23.29 -13.03
C ILE A 556 -21.66 -23.87 -13.35
N GLU A 557 -21.84 -25.17 -13.20
CA GLU A 557 -23.15 -25.83 -13.41
C GLU A 557 -24.14 -25.62 -12.24
N SER A 558 -23.69 -25.13 -11.08
CA SER A 558 -24.53 -24.88 -9.89
C SER A 558 -24.88 -23.38 -9.68
N PHE A 559 -24.60 -22.51 -10.62
CA PHE A 559 -25.00 -21.10 -10.68
C PHE A 559 -25.76 -20.84 -12.00
#